data_5fe2a72e0b000295568811adfa1c6cfd
#
_entry.id   5fe2a72e0b000295568811adfa1c6cfd
#
_cell.length_a   1.000
_cell.length_b   1.000
_cell.length_c   1.000
_cell.angle_alpha   90.00
_cell.angle_beta   90.00
_cell.angle_gamma   90.00
#
_symmetry.space_group_name_H-M   'P 1'
#
loop_
_entity.id
_entity.type
_entity.pdbx_description
1 polymer ?
#
loop_
_entity_poly.entity_id
_entity_poly.type
_entity_poly.pdbx_seq_one_letter_code
_entity_poly.pdbx_strand_id
1 'polypeptide(L)'
;MTKIYIYCLFDGADTFHGVYSSLAAVYRDAIKLTNRGQSKVMLQTEDGWAEPTLTTLRNVLYSKCDVVVVLQGGRHRAKILKTKLKE
;
A
#
# COMPACT_ATOMS: atom_id res chain seq x y z
N MET A 1 -22.61 -9.05 11.39
CA MET A 1 -21.23 -9.32 11.79
C MET A 1 -20.29 -8.31 11.13
N THR A 2 -19.49 -7.63 11.90
CA THR A 2 -18.58 -6.61 11.38
C THR A 2 -17.39 -7.27 10.71
N LYS A 3 -17.12 -6.89 9.46
CA LYS A 3 -15.93 -7.37 8.75
C LYS A 3 -14.73 -6.54 9.17
N ILE A 4 -13.68 -7.20 9.61
CA ILE A 4 -12.44 -6.55 10.01
C ILE A 4 -11.40 -6.77 8.93
N TYR A 5 -10.85 -5.67 8.41
CA TYR A 5 -9.78 -5.72 7.43
C TYR A 5 -8.45 -5.39 8.09
N ILE A 6 -7.42 -6.06 7.61
CA ILE A 6 -6.05 -5.78 8.00
C ILE A 6 -5.23 -5.51 6.76
N TYR A 7 -4.09 -4.89 6.95
CA TYR A 7 -3.21 -4.50 5.85
C TYR A 7 -1.83 -5.08 6.11
N CYS A 8 -1.30 -5.79 5.13
CA CYS A 8 0.03 -6.37 5.20
C CYS A 8 0.99 -5.54 4.35
N LEU A 9 2.16 -5.25 4.90
CA LEU A 9 3.17 -4.45 4.21
C LEU A 9 4.36 -5.31 3.83
N PHE A 10 4.77 -5.21 2.56
CA PHE A 10 5.95 -5.86 2.02
C PHE A 10 6.84 -4.81 1.39
N ASP A 11 8.16 -5.01 1.41
CA ASP A 11 9.08 -4.10 0.74
C ASP A 11 9.28 -4.50 -0.73
N GLY A 12 10.18 -3.80 -1.44
CA GLY A 12 10.44 -4.05 -2.85
C GLY A 12 11.06 -5.41 -3.15
N ALA A 13 11.59 -6.09 -2.15
CA ALA A 13 12.12 -7.44 -2.27
C ALA A 13 11.13 -8.50 -1.81
N ASP A 14 9.86 -8.11 -1.61
CA ASP A 14 8.77 -8.96 -1.09
C ASP A 14 9.03 -9.49 0.33
N THR A 15 9.86 -8.78 1.09
CA THR A 15 10.06 -9.10 2.50
C THR A 15 8.91 -8.53 3.32
N PHE A 16 8.31 -9.36 4.16
CA PHE A 16 7.18 -8.98 5.00
C PHE A 16 7.64 -8.05 6.12
N HIS A 17 6.94 -6.92 6.28
CA HIS A 17 7.27 -5.92 7.30
C HIS A 17 6.30 -5.87 8.47
N GLY A 18 5.07 -6.29 8.28
CA GLY A 18 4.12 -6.30 9.38
C GLY A 18 2.67 -6.27 8.94
N VAL A 19 1.79 -6.39 9.95
CA VAL A 19 0.34 -6.35 9.78
C VAL A 19 -0.17 -5.11 10.51
N TYR A 20 -1.06 -4.38 9.86
CA TYR A 20 -1.61 -3.13 10.37
C TYR A 20 -3.12 -3.19 10.40
N SER A 21 -3.72 -2.61 11.43
CA SER A 21 -5.17 -2.46 11.51
C SER A 21 -5.63 -1.11 10.94
N SER A 22 -4.70 -0.21 10.66
CA SER A 22 -4.99 1.14 10.20
C SER A 22 -4.36 1.40 8.84
N LEU A 23 -5.17 1.90 7.90
CA LEU A 23 -4.68 2.27 6.58
C LEU A 23 -3.66 3.40 6.67
N ALA A 24 -3.89 4.37 7.56
CA ALA A 24 -2.95 5.49 7.74
C ALA A 24 -1.58 4.99 8.22
N ALA A 25 -1.57 4.03 9.13
CA ALA A 25 -0.32 3.49 9.66
C ALA A 25 0.46 2.70 8.61
N VAL A 26 -0.21 1.84 7.83
CA VAL A 26 0.48 1.06 6.79
C VAL A 26 1.00 1.99 5.69
N TYR A 27 0.23 3.01 5.33
CA TYR A 27 0.66 3.98 4.32
C TYR A 27 1.90 4.75 4.78
N ARG A 28 1.89 5.21 6.03
CA ARG A 28 3.04 5.93 6.60
C ARG A 28 4.31 5.09 6.53
N ASP A 29 4.22 3.82 6.91
CA ASP A 29 5.39 2.95 6.92
C ASP A 29 5.79 2.53 5.49
N ALA A 30 4.83 2.40 4.57
CA ALA A 30 5.14 2.15 3.16
C ALA A 30 5.93 3.31 2.54
N ILE A 31 5.56 4.55 2.84
CA ILE A 31 6.27 5.72 2.33
C ILE A 31 7.69 5.81 2.89
N LYS A 32 7.92 5.32 4.11
CA LYS A 32 9.27 5.28 4.68
C LYS A 32 10.21 4.35 3.91
N LEU A 33 9.68 3.42 3.14
CA LEU A 33 10.49 2.55 2.30
C LEU A 33 10.92 3.20 0.99
N THR A 34 10.39 4.39 0.69
CA THR A 34 10.83 5.17 -0.47
C THR A 34 12.00 6.07 -0.07
N ASN A 35 12.76 6.54 -1.06
CA ASN A 35 13.91 7.40 -0.83
C ASN A 35 13.54 8.86 -1.05
N ARG A 36 13.84 9.72 -0.06
CA ARG A 36 13.62 11.16 -0.20
C ARG A 36 14.54 11.74 -1.28
N GLY A 37 14.03 12.73 -2.00
CA GLY A 37 14.80 13.44 -3.01
C GLY A 37 15.07 12.63 -4.27
N GLN A 38 14.53 11.44 -4.35
CA GLN A 38 14.64 10.60 -5.53
C GLN A 38 13.44 10.82 -6.46
N SER A 39 13.30 9.96 -7.45
CA SER A 39 12.22 10.02 -8.42
C SER A 39 10.84 10.06 -7.75
N LYS A 40 9.88 10.57 -8.51
CA LYS A 40 8.50 10.71 -8.03
C LYS A 40 7.91 9.37 -7.62
N VAL A 41 7.19 9.39 -6.50
CA VAL A 41 6.46 8.21 -6.00
C VAL A 41 5.11 8.12 -6.70
N MET A 42 4.70 6.92 -7.07
CA MET A 42 3.40 6.64 -7.68
C MET A 42 2.81 5.38 -7.07
N LEU A 43 1.49 5.32 -7.03
CA LEU A 43 0.80 4.08 -6.67
C LEU A 43 0.39 3.35 -7.95
N GLN A 44 0.66 2.05 -8.00
CA GLN A 44 0.22 1.21 -9.11
C GLN A 44 -0.93 0.33 -8.66
N THR A 45 -2.02 0.37 -9.42
CA THR A 45 -3.23 -0.40 -9.16
C THR A 45 -3.57 -1.22 -10.39
N GLU A 46 -4.59 -2.08 -10.29
CA GLU A 46 -5.07 -2.84 -11.44
C GLU A 46 -5.58 -1.93 -12.56
N ASP A 47 -6.08 -0.74 -12.20
CA ASP A 47 -6.63 0.21 -13.17
C ASP A 47 -5.60 1.20 -13.69
N GLY A 48 -4.35 1.10 -13.25
CA GLY A 48 -3.29 2.00 -13.68
C GLY A 48 -2.63 2.71 -12.52
N TRP A 49 -2.10 3.90 -12.79
CA TRP A 49 -1.30 4.65 -11.84
C TRP A 49 -2.16 5.71 -11.14
N ALA A 50 -1.85 5.94 -9.86
CA ALA A 50 -2.59 6.90 -9.04
C ALA A 50 -1.62 7.72 -8.20
N GLU A 51 -2.10 8.88 -7.70
CA GLU A 51 -1.30 9.75 -6.86
C GLU A 51 -1.01 9.11 -5.50
N PRO A 52 0.19 9.33 -4.93
CA PRO A 52 0.56 8.76 -3.65
C PRO A 52 0.00 9.56 -2.48
N THR A 53 -1.30 9.47 -2.26
CA THR A 53 -1.97 10.09 -1.13
C THR A 53 -2.77 9.05 -0.36
N LEU A 54 -3.01 9.33 0.92
CA LEU A 54 -3.81 8.44 1.75
C LEU A 54 -5.24 8.33 1.22
N THR A 55 -5.79 9.44 0.72
CA THR A 55 -7.15 9.45 0.16
C THR A 55 -7.24 8.55 -1.06
N THR A 56 -6.27 8.64 -1.97
CA THR A 56 -6.23 7.80 -3.16
C THR A 56 -6.08 6.34 -2.79
N LEU A 57 -5.17 6.02 -1.88
CA LEU A 57 -4.95 4.66 -1.41
C LEU A 57 -6.24 4.08 -0.81
N ARG A 58 -6.93 4.87 0.02
CA ARG A 58 -8.18 4.44 0.63
C ARG A 58 -9.24 4.13 -0.42
N ASN A 59 -9.39 5.01 -1.41
CA ASN A 59 -10.39 4.82 -2.46
C ASN A 59 -10.11 3.57 -3.27
N VAL A 60 -8.86 3.34 -3.64
CA VAL A 60 -8.45 2.19 -4.43
C VAL A 60 -8.69 0.88 -3.67
N LEU A 61 -8.20 0.80 -2.43
CA LEU A 61 -8.34 -0.42 -1.64
C LEU A 61 -9.76 -0.66 -1.15
N TYR A 62 -10.58 0.38 -1.10
CA TYR A 62 -11.96 0.24 -0.64
C TYR A 62 -12.88 -0.30 -1.71
N SER A 63 -12.68 0.10 -2.95
CA SER A 63 -13.67 -0.16 -4.00
C SER A 63 -13.22 -1.11 -5.09
N LYS A 64 -11.92 -1.28 -5.34
CA LYS A 64 -11.48 -1.94 -6.56
C LYS A 64 -10.40 -3.00 -6.42
N CYS A 65 -9.48 -2.84 -5.48
CA CYS A 65 -8.29 -3.68 -5.42
C CYS A 65 -8.02 -4.15 -4.00
N ASP A 66 -7.37 -5.31 -3.90
CA ASP A 66 -6.85 -5.79 -2.62
C ASP A 66 -5.35 -5.55 -2.49
N VAL A 67 -4.69 -5.14 -3.57
CA VAL A 67 -3.25 -4.92 -3.59
C VAL A 67 -2.93 -3.59 -4.26
N VAL A 68 -2.03 -2.82 -3.64
CA VAL A 68 -1.48 -1.61 -4.24
C VAL A 68 0.03 -1.67 -4.11
N VAL A 69 0.73 -1.34 -5.20
CA VAL A 69 2.19 -1.29 -5.22
C VAL A 69 2.64 0.16 -5.19
N VAL A 70 3.65 0.45 -4.36
CA VAL A 70 4.27 1.77 -4.31
C VAL A 70 5.52 1.73 -5.17
N LEU A 71 5.53 2.55 -6.23
CA LEU A 71 6.65 2.65 -7.16
C LEU A 71 7.37 3.98 -6.97
N GLN A 72 8.67 3.96 -7.18
CA GLN A 72 9.48 5.18 -7.20
C GLN A 72 10.51 5.06 -8.31
N GLY A 73 10.40 5.95 -9.31
CA GLY A 73 11.29 5.90 -10.46
C GLY A 73 11.21 4.58 -11.22
N GLY A 74 10.01 3.99 -11.29
CA GLY A 74 9.80 2.70 -11.95
C GLY A 74 10.22 1.50 -11.11
N ARG A 75 10.70 1.71 -9.89
CA ARG A 75 11.12 0.62 -9.01
C ARG A 75 10.06 0.31 -7.96
N HIS A 76 9.82 -0.95 -7.76
CA HIS A 76 8.92 -1.47 -6.74
C HIS A 76 9.54 -1.23 -5.35
N ARG A 77 8.91 -0.39 -4.54
CA ARG A 77 9.43 -0.05 -3.20
C ARG A 77 8.63 -0.67 -2.07
N ALA A 78 7.33 -0.83 -2.27
CA ALA A 78 6.47 -1.41 -1.25
C ALA A 78 5.23 -2.00 -1.89
N LYS A 79 4.59 -2.91 -1.15
CA LYS A 79 3.31 -3.49 -1.56
C LYS A 79 2.41 -3.54 -0.34
N ILE A 80 1.18 -3.07 -0.49
CA ILE A 80 0.17 -3.09 0.56
C ILE A 80 -0.92 -4.06 0.13
N LEU A 81 -1.16 -5.08 0.94
CA LEU A 81 -2.19 -6.09 0.72
C LEU A 81 -3.30 -5.90 1.75
N LYS A 82 -4.52 -5.69 1.29
CA LYS A 82 -5.69 -5.65 2.16
C LYS A 82 -6.32 -7.03 2.21
N THR A 83 -6.58 -7.54 3.38
CA THR A 83 -7.23 -8.84 3.56
C THR A 83 -8.14 -8.82 4.76
N LYS A 84 -9.06 -9.78 4.82
CA LYS A 84 -9.94 -9.93 5.96
C LYS A 84 -9.24 -10.69 7.07
N LEU A 85 -9.46 -10.25 8.30
CA LEU A 85 -9.05 -11.02 9.46
C LEU A 85 -9.94 -12.27 9.56
N LYS A 86 -9.32 -13.42 9.57
CA LYS A 86 -10.02 -14.69 9.79
C LYS A 86 -10.06 -14.99 11.27
N GLU A 87 -11.22 -15.34 11.74
CA GLU A 87 -11.41 -15.76 13.11
C GLU A 87 -11.25 -17.28 13.27
#